data_cb5042177b2e9f657140e0e639065f06
#
_entry.id   cb5042177b2e9f657140e0e639065f06
#
_cell.length_a   1.000
_cell.length_b   1.000
_cell.length_c   1.000
_cell.angle_alpha   90.00
_cell.angle_beta   90.00
_cell.angle_gamma   90.00
#
_symmetry.space_group_name_H-M   'P 1'
#
loop_
_entity.id
_entity.type
_entity.pdbx_description
1 polymer ?
#
loop_
_entity_poly.entity_id
_entity_poly.type
_entity_poly.pdbx_seq_one_letter_code
_entity_poly.pdbx_strand_id
1 'polypeptide(L)'
;MIKFQRRKRQLDIFWLLMGSVAEIMGLALFVPFADSLLWHEESWIFLVPAVLAIALGLSFSWLGRDHKRQINVWEGALFMVLVWPLLSILGMMPYVLSGILVNPVDAFFESVAAVTTTGVSCLDYARGDMMRGLVLWHSILNWLGGLNFIIILSTVLPQVSGCFGLTLSARQSIFFSPVWNKMAESARQGFGVYASLTALSFLLYLAAGLDPFSALTQAMVTLSSSGSAEPGYFLARDSIPLELAAGISMLLSGLNPLLCWKAWDRLSFRLMLRDTELQAYAGLFLVSGALVAWNLCRT
;
A
#
# COMPACT_ATOMS: atom_id res chain seq x y z
N MET A 1 -35.97 6.64 22.10
CA MET A 1 -34.99 5.60 22.47
C MET A 1 -34.70 4.60 21.35
N ILE A 2 -35.69 4.11 20.60
CA ILE A 2 -35.56 3.07 19.55
C ILE A 2 -34.76 3.56 18.32
N LYS A 3 -34.81 4.84 17.95
CA LYS A 3 -34.02 5.39 16.82
C LYS A 3 -32.51 5.46 17.10
N PHE A 4 -32.11 5.65 18.33
CA PHE A 4 -30.68 5.77 18.72
C PHE A 4 -29.98 4.40 18.74
N GLN A 5 -30.67 3.34 19.18
CA GLN A 5 -30.16 1.97 19.14
C GLN A 5 -30.07 1.43 17.69
N ARG A 6 -30.98 1.82 16.81
CA ARG A 6 -30.92 1.46 15.38
C ARG A 6 -29.73 2.10 14.66
N ARG A 7 -29.34 3.32 15.03
CA ARG A 7 -28.18 4.01 14.46
C ARG A 7 -26.84 3.44 14.94
N LYS A 8 -26.74 3.00 16.21
CA LYS A 8 -25.55 2.30 16.73
C LYS A 8 -25.26 0.99 15.99
N ARG A 9 -26.30 0.21 15.65
CA ARG A 9 -26.18 -1.02 14.87
C ARG A 9 -25.79 -0.84 13.40
N GLN A 10 -25.72 0.38 12.92
CA GLN A 10 -25.39 0.69 11.51
C GLN A 10 -23.89 0.89 11.26
N LEU A 11 -23.04 0.94 12.26
CA LEU A 11 -21.60 1.18 12.13
C LEU A 11 -20.73 0.04 12.68
N ASP A 12 -21.33 -1.12 13.01
CA ASP A 12 -20.60 -2.21 13.65
C ASP A 12 -19.50 -2.77 12.73
N ILE A 13 -19.80 -2.93 11.43
CA ILE A 13 -18.84 -3.43 10.44
C ILE A 13 -17.76 -2.39 10.16
N PHE A 14 -18.12 -1.10 10.13
CA PHE A 14 -17.15 -0.03 9.98
C PHE A 14 -16.12 -0.06 11.11
N TRP A 15 -16.55 -0.19 12.37
CA TRP A 15 -15.63 -0.29 13.51
C TRP A 15 -14.75 -1.54 13.45
N LEU A 16 -15.31 -2.67 13.03
CA LEU A 16 -14.54 -3.91 12.85
C LEU A 16 -13.44 -3.73 11.80
N LEU A 17 -13.75 -3.08 10.67
CA LEU A 17 -12.77 -2.83 9.62
C LEU A 17 -11.68 -1.87 10.07
N MET A 18 -12.05 -0.76 10.72
CA MET A 18 -11.10 0.20 11.26
C MET A 18 -10.19 -0.46 12.31
N GLY A 19 -10.78 -1.36 13.14
CA GLY A 19 -10.04 -2.16 14.11
C GLY A 19 -9.02 -3.07 13.45
N SER A 20 -9.44 -3.84 12.45
CA SER A 20 -8.55 -4.75 11.73
C SER A 20 -7.38 -4.01 11.05
N VAL A 21 -7.62 -2.84 10.49
CA VAL A 21 -6.56 -2.03 9.89
C VAL A 21 -5.57 -1.53 10.95
N ALA A 22 -6.06 -1.07 12.11
CA ALA A 22 -5.20 -0.63 13.21
C ALA A 22 -4.38 -1.81 13.78
N GLU A 23 -4.95 -3.01 13.90
CA GLU A 23 -4.26 -4.22 14.32
C GLU A 23 -3.15 -4.61 13.33
N ILE A 24 -3.44 -4.60 12.02
CA ILE A 24 -2.44 -4.86 10.98
C ILE A 24 -1.30 -3.84 11.05
N MET A 25 -1.61 -2.57 11.25
CA MET A 25 -0.61 -1.51 11.40
C MET A 25 0.27 -1.74 12.62
N GLY A 26 -0.34 -2.10 13.76
CA GLY A 26 0.38 -2.46 14.98
C GLY A 26 1.29 -3.68 14.79
N LEU A 27 0.82 -4.72 14.10
CA LEU A 27 1.64 -5.88 13.77
C LEU A 27 2.79 -5.53 12.81
N ALA A 28 2.56 -4.65 11.84
CA ALA A 28 3.60 -4.20 10.92
C ALA A 28 4.73 -3.45 11.63
N LEU A 29 4.44 -2.72 12.70
CA LEU A 29 5.43 -2.02 13.53
C LEU A 29 6.39 -2.97 14.28
N PHE A 30 6.03 -4.24 14.47
CA PHE A 30 6.96 -5.22 15.04
C PHE A 30 8.12 -5.57 14.10
N VAL A 31 8.00 -5.31 12.80
CA VAL A 31 9.08 -5.56 11.84
C VAL A 31 10.25 -4.59 12.08
N PRO A 32 10.05 -3.26 12.03
CA PRO A 32 11.12 -2.32 12.35
C PRO A 32 11.54 -2.37 13.83
N PHE A 33 10.65 -2.76 14.75
CA PHE A 33 11.01 -3.03 16.14
C PHE A 33 12.06 -4.15 16.23
N ALA A 34 11.85 -5.28 15.54
CA ALA A 34 12.78 -6.38 15.53
C ALA A 34 14.12 -6.02 14.85
N ASP A 35 14.07 -5.28 13.73
CA ASP A 35 15.27 -4.78 13.06
C ASP A 35 16.08 -3.85 13.98
N SER A 36 15.42 -2.91 14.67
CA SER A 36 16.05 -2.00 15.62
C SER A 36 16.69 -2.71 16.83
N LEU A 37 16.10 -3.80 17.30
CA LEU A 37 16.71 -4.65 18.34
C LEU A 37 17.99 -5.32 17.86
N LEU A 38 18.02 -5.80 16.62
CA LEU A 38 19.19 -6.47 16.04
C LEU A 38 20.36 -5.50 15.83
N TRP A 39 20.06 -4.24 15.52
CA TRP A 39 21.06 -3.21 15.23
C TRP A 39 21.32 -2.27 16.41
N HIS A 40 20.78 -2.58 17.61
CA HIS A 40 20.94 -1.80 18.82
C HIS A 40 20.47 -0.33 18.70
N GLU A 41 19.45 -0.08 17.88
CA GLU A 41 18.77 1.20 17.78
C GLU A 41 17.70 1.35 18.88
N GLU A 42 17.12 2.54 19.01
CA GLU A 42 16.08 2.83 19.99
C GLU A 42 14.75 2.15 19.63
N SER A 43 14.60 0.88 19.95
CA SER A 43 13.47 0.04 19.57
C SER A 43 12.11 0.45 20.19
N TRP A 44 12.13 1.16 21.34
CA TRP A 44 10.91 1.62 22.00
C TRP A 44 10.05 2.57 21.11
N ILE A 45 10.70 3.27 20.18
CA ILE A 45 10.08 4.15 19.18
C ILE A 45 9.03 3.42 18.33
N PHE A 46 9.23 2.14 18.07
CA PHE A 46 8.30 1.29 17.33
C PHE A 46 7.37 0.51 18.24
N LEU A 47 7.84 0.09 19.43
CA LEU A 47 7.06 -0.70 20.37
C LEU A 47 5.86 0.06 20.92
N VAL A 48 6.04 1.32 21.31
CA VAL A 48 4.96 2.16 21.88
C VAL A 48 3.83 2.34 20.86
N PRO A 49 4.09 2.78 19.61
CA PRO A 49 3.04 2.87 18.59
C PRO A 49 2.40 1.52 18.25
N ALA A 50 3.17 0.42 18.24
CA ALA A 50 2.64 -0.92 17.99
C ALA A 50 1.59 -1.31 19.03
N VAL A 51 1.91 -1.15 20.30
CA VAL A 51 0.98 -1.45 21.41
C VAL A 51 -0.25 -0.55 21.36
N LEU A 52 -0.07 0.75 21.09
CA LEU A 52 -1.18 1.70 20.97
C LEU A 52 -2.09 1.37 19.79
N ALA A 53 -1.52 1.03 18.63
CA ALA A 53 -2.27 0.64 17.44
C ALA A 53 -3.08 -0.65 17.67
N ILE A 54 -2.49 -1.66 18.31
CA ILE A 54 -3.18 -2.89 18.66
C ILE A 54 -4.28 -2.62 19.69
N ALA A 55 -4.01 -1.86 20.73
CA ALA A 55 -5.02 -1.53 21.75
C ALA A 55 -6.21 -0.76 21.15
N LEU A 56 -5.93 0.19 20.24
CA LEU A 56 -6.96 0.90 19.49
C LEU A 56 -7.74 -0.06 18.58
N GLY A 57 -7.03 -0.93 17.87
CA GLY A 57 -7.61 -1.93 16.99
C GLY A 57 -8.56 -2.87 17.73
N LEU A 58 -8.12 -3.45 18.84
CA LEU A 58 -8.94 -4.30 19.69
C LEU A 58 -10.17 -3.56 20.25
N SER A 59 -10.01 -2.28 20.60
CA SER A 59 -11.11 -1.44 21.08
C SER A 59 -12.16 -1.24 20.00
N PHE A 60 -11.75 -0.95 18.77
CA PHE A 60 -12.65 -0.82 17.63
C PHE A 60 -13.29 -2.15 17.24
N SER A 61 -12.52 -3.24 17.22
CA SER A 61 -13.03 -4.59 16.98
C SER A 61 -14.05 -5.02 18.02
N TRP A 62 -13.86 -4.63 19.29
CA TRP A 62 -14.84 -4.89 20.35
C TRP A 62 -16.13 -4.08 20.16
N LEU A 63 -16.03 -2.82 19.69
CA LEU A 63 -17.21 -2.00 19.34
C LEU A 63 -18.01 -2.60 18.18
N GLY A 64 -17.32 -3.25 17.22
CA GLY A 64 -17.91 -3.91 16.05
C GLY A 64 -18.35 -5.35 16.25
N ARG A 65 -18.29 -5.89 17.47
CA ARG A 65 -18.42 -7.33 17.78
C ARG A 65 -19.77 -7.95 17.41
N ASP A 66 -20.85 -7.18 17.44
CA ASP A 66 -22.22 -7.70 17.25
C ASP A 66 -22.69 -7.70 15.79
N HIS A 67 -21.77 -7.75 14.85
CA HIS A 67 -22.09 -7.72 13.43
C HIS A 67 -22.71 -9.04 12.95
N LYS A 68 -24.00 -8.99 12.61
CA LYS A 68 -24.73 -10.11 11.96
C LYS A 68 -25.23 -9.75 10.57
N ARG A 69 -24.82 -8.61 10.02
CA ARG A 69 -25.31 -8.07 8.76
C ARG A 69 -24.18 -7.81 7.79
N GLN A 70 -24.52 -7.56 6.55
CA GLN A 70 -23.58 -7.20 5.49
C GLN A 70 -23.26 -5.72 5.56
N ILE A 71 -22.07 -5.33 5.05
CA ILE A 71 -21.65 -3.95 4.94
C ILE A 71 -22.60 -3.16 4.05
N ASN A 72 -22.99 -1.97 4.49
CA ASN A 72 -23.76 -1.05 3.69
C ASN A 72 -22.80 -0.19 2.82
N VAL A 73 -23.26 0.26 1.65
CA VAL A 73 -22.49 1.14 0.74
C VAL A 73 -21.98 2.39 1.48
N TRP A 74 -22.78 2.95 2.38
CA TRP A 74 -22.41 4.11 3.18
C TRP A 74 -21.27 3.80 4.18
N GLU A 75 -21.30 2.65 4.84
CA GLU A 75 -20.24 2.22 5.75
C GLU A 75 -18.93 1.96 4.99
N GLY A 76 -19.04 1.35 3.80
CA GLY A 76 -17.88 1.14 2.92
C GLY A 76 -17.27 2.45 2.45
N ALA A 77 -18.10 3.42 2.04
CA ALA A 77 -17.62 4.74 1.64
C ALA A 77 -16.94 5.49 2.80
N LEU A 78 -17.56 5.44 3.99
CA LEU A 78 -17.00 6.05 5.18
C LEU A 78 -15.65 5.41 5.58
N PHE A 79 -15.57 4.08 5.52
CA PHE A 79 -14.33 3.34 5.76
C PHE A 79 -13.23 3.78 4.79
N MET A 80 -13.51 3.86 3.50
CA MET A 80 -12.53 4.26 2.49
C MET A 80 -11.96 5.66 2.70
N VAL A 81 -12.76 6.58 3.22
CA VAL A 81 -12.30 7.94 3.51
C VAL A 81 -11.50 7.98 4.81
N LEU A 82 -11.96 7.29 5.86
CA LEU A 82 -11.37 7.39 7.19
C LEU A 82 -10.19 6.46 7.43
N VAL A 83 -9.98 5.45 6.59
CA VAL A 83 -8.81 4.58 6.69
C VAL A 83 -7.49 5.33 6.45
N TRP A 84 -7.48 6.30 5.54
CA TRP A 84 -6.27 7.08 5.24
C TRP A 84 -5.79 7.94 6.41
N PRO A 85 -6.65 8.77 7.04
CA PRO A 85 -6.28 9.49 8.26
C PRO A 85 -5.84 8.57 9.40
N LEU A 86 -6.53 7.42 9.59
CA LEU A 86 -6.15 6.47 10.63
C LEU A 86 -4.74 5.94 10.43
N LEU A 87 -4.43 5.44 9.21
CA LEU A 87 -3.10 4.95 8.87
C LEU A 87 -2.04 6.03 9.03
N SER A 88 -2.36 7.27 8.62
CA SER A 88 -1.42 8.38 8.71
C SER A 88 -1.14 8.81 10.15
N ILE A 89 -2.15 8.84 11.02
CA ILE A 89 -1.98 9.17 12.44
C ILE A 89 -1.17 8.10 13.17
N LEU A 90 -1.44 6.82 12.90
CA LEU A 90 -0.64 5.73 13.47
C LEU A 90 0.77 5.70 12.90
N GLY A 91 0.90 5.96 11.60
CA GLY A 91 2.17 5.93 10.88
C GLY A 91 3.13 7.06 11.25
N MET A 92 2.64 8.22 11.68
CA MET A 92 3.50 9.35 12.07
C MET A 92 4.19 9.15 13.42
N MET A 93 3.66 8.28 14.28
CA MET A 93 4.15 8.14 15.66
C MET A 93 5.64 7.84 15.76
N PRO A 94 6.23 6.89 15.00
CA PRO A 94 7.66 6.64 15.04
C PRO A 94 8.51 7.86 14.68
N TYR A 95 8.08 8.69 13.71
CA TYR A 95 8.82 9.90 13.31
C TYR A 95 8.83 10.97 14.41
N VAL A 96 7.71 11.13 15.14
CA VAL A 96 7.63 12.05 16.28
C VAL A 96 8.46 11.56 17.46
N LEU A 97 8.35 10.25 17.79
CA LEU A 97 9.06 9.66 18.93
C LEU A 97 10.57 9.58 18.72
N SER A 98 11.04 9.44 17.49
CA SER A 98 12.47 9.47 17.16
C SER A 98 13.09 10.86 17.27
N GLY A 99 12.28 11.91 17.29
CA GLY A 99 12.76 13.29 17.26
C GLY A 99 13.33 13.77 15.91
N ILE A 100 13.30 12.91 14.88
CA ILE A 100 13.76 13.27 13.52
C ILE A 100 12.86 14.36 12.93
N LEU A 101 11.55 14.26 13.11
CA LEU A 101 10.59 15.28 12.75
C LEU A 101 9.98 15.85 14.03
N VAL A 102 10.58 16.94 14.50
CA VAL A 102 10.17 17.62 15.76
C VAL A 102 8.77 18.23 15.62
N ASN A 103 8.42 18.69 14.42
CA ASN A 103 7.10 19.27 14.16
C ASN A 103 6.11 18.13 13.82
N PRO A 104 5.04 17.94 14.60
CA PRO A 104 4.02 16.92 14.35
C PRO A 104 3.33 17.05 12.97
N VAL A 105 3.28 18.26 12.41
CA VAL A 105 2.69 18.51 11.10
C VAL A 105 3.57 17.89 10.00
N ASP A 106 4.90 18.01 10.12
CA ASP A 106 5.84 17.42 9.16
C ASP A 106 5.83 15.89 9.28
N ALA A 107 5.75 15.35 10.50
CA ALA A 107 5.60 13.91 10.73
C ALA A 107 4.29 13.35 10.16
N PHE A 108 3.20 14.11 10.30
CA PHE A 108 1.90 13.74 9.69
C PHE A 108 1.98 13.80 8.16
N PHE A 109 2.60 14.87 7.61
CA PHE A 109 2.81 15.00 6.17
C PHE A 109 3.62 13.81 5.61
N GLU A 110 4.74 13.47 6.26
CA GLU A 110 5.58 12.33 5.87
C GLU A 110 4.77 11.02 5.86
N SER A 111 3.99 10.79 6.92
CA SER A 111 3.16 9.60 7.02
C SER A 111 2.05 9.56 5.96
N VAL A 112 1.39 10.71 5.69
CA VAL A 112 0.39 10.81 4.60
C VAL A 112 1.04 10.52 3.26
N ALA A 113 2.20 11.15 2.97
CA ALA A 113 2.92 10.97 1.72
C ALA A 113 3.33 9.50 1.51
N ALA A 114 3.80 8.83 2.57
CA ALA A 114 4.14 7.42 2.52
C ALA A 114 2.91 6.53 2.28
N VAL A 115 1.85 6.68 3.08
CA VAL A 115 0.63 5.85 2.96
C VAL A 115 -0.08 6.07 1.63
N THR A 116 -0.09 7.30 1.10
CA THR A 116 -0.67 7.61 -0.22
C THR A 116 0.29 7.34 -1.39
N THR A 117 1.48 6.82 -1.11
CA THR A 117 2.50 6.50 -2.11
C THR A 117 2.84 7.67 -3.04
N THR A 118 2.87 8.89 -2.49
CA THR A 118 3.07 10.12 -3.26
C THR A 118 4.52 10.30 -3.72
N GLY A 119 5.48 9.66 -3.04
CA GLY A 119 6.91 9.74 -3.39
C GLY A 119 7.59 11.06 -3.01
N VAL A 120 6.94 11.89 -2.19
CA VAL A 120 7.52 13.11 -1.62
C VAL A 120 7.87 12.83 -0.17
N SER A 121 9.04 13.26 0.28
CA SER A 121 9.50 13.11 1.65
C SER A 121 10.09 14.41 2.16
N CYS A 122 9.87 14.72 3.44
CA CYS A 122 10.55 15.79 4.18
C CYS A 122 11.69 15.25 5.07
N LEU A 123 11.99 13.96 4.99
CA LEU A 123 13.14 13.36 5.67
C LEU A 123 14.44 13.76 4.95
N ASP A 124 15.43 14.16 5.73
CA ASP A 124 16.75 14.52 5.22
C ASP A 124 17.68 13.31 5.22
N TYR A 125 17.60 12.51 4.18
CA TYR A 125 18.45 11.31 4.02
C TYR A 125 19.94 11.64 3.84
N ALA A 126 20.27 12.89 3.49
CA ALA A 126 21.66 13.31 3.27
C ALA A 126 22.47 13.46 4.56
N ARG A 127 21.83 13.55 5.72
CA ARG A 127 22.50 13.67 7.02
C ARG A 127 23.28 12.42 7.44
N GLY A 128 22.94 11.25 6.88
CA GLY A 128 23.66 10.00 7.14
C GLY A 128 23.43 9.40 8.54
N ASP A 129 22.61 10.03 9.38
CA ASP A 129 22.26 9.61 10.74
C ASP A 129 20.84 9.03 10.83
N MET A 130 20.23 8.74 9.68
CA MET A 130 18.89 8.15 9.61
C MET A 130 18.89 6.76 10.23
N MET A 131 18.03 6.56 11.24
CA MET A 131 17.83 5.24 11.85
C MET A 131 17.32 4.25 10.80
N ARG A 132 17.99 3.09 10.74
CA ARG A 132 17.63 2.00 9.81
C ARG A 132 16.19 1.56 9.97
N GLY A 133 15.71 1.42 11.22
CA GLY A 133 14.31 1.10 11.52
C GLY A 133 13.32 2.09 10.95
N LEU A 134 13.65 3.39 10.87
CA LEU A 134 12.77 4.41 10.26
C LEU A 134 12.71 4.31 8.74
N VAL A 135 13.83 4.01 8.07
CA VAL A 135 13.86 3.74 6.62
C VAL A 135 12.99 2.53 6.29
N LEU A 136 13.12 1.47 7.11
CA LEU A 136 12.28 0.28 6.97
C LEU A 136 10.80 0.60 7.21
N TRP A 137 10.50 1.39 8.25
CA TRP A 137 9.14 1.82 8.54
C TRP A 137 8.51 2.63 7.41
N HIS A 138 9.25 3.59 6.86
CA HIS A 138 8.81 4.37 5.69
C HIS A 138 8.46 3.45 4.51
N SER A 139 9.31 2.47 4.24
CA SER A 139 9.11 1.50 3.15
C SER A 139 7.89 0.61 3.39
N ILE A 140 7.66 0.17 4.63
CA ILE A 140 6.47 -0.60 5.04
C ILE A 140 5.20 0.24 4.90
N LEU A 141 5.22 1.52 5.29
CA LEU A 141 4.07 2.43 5.12
C LEU A 141 3.68 2.58 3.65
N ASN A 142 4.65 2.82 2.78
CA ASN A 142 4.44 2.88 1.33
C ASN A 142 3.85 1.56 0.81
N TRP A 143 4.40 0.42 1.23
CA TRP A 143 3.97 -0.90 0.80
C TRP A 143 2.53 -1.20 1.26
N LEU A 144 2.19 -0.91 2.52
CA LEU A 144 0.83 -1.06 3.05
C LEU A 144 -0.16 -0.10 2.38
N GLY A 145 0.28 1.12 2.08
CA GLY A 145 -0.51 2.12 1.33
C GLY A 145 -0.87 1.63 -0.07
N GLY A 146 0.11 1.13 -0.82
CA GLY A 146 -0.10 0.52 -2.14
C GLY A 146 -1.04 -0.68 -2.09
N LEU A 147 -0.86 -1.57 -1.11
CA LEU A 147 -1.76 -2.70 -0.88
C LEU A 147 -3.19 -2.25 -0.58
N ASN A 148 -3.35 -1.27 0.31
CA ASN A 148 -4.66 -0.69 0.65
C ASN A 148 -5.35 -0.12 -0.58
N PHE A 149 -4.62 0.58 -1.44
CA PHE A 149 -5.15 1.11 -2.70
C PHE A 149 -5.63 -0.01 -3.63
N ILE A 150 -4.86 -1.10 -3.80
CA ILE A 150 -5.24 -2.26 -4.60
C ILE A 150 -6.53 -2.90 -4.07
N ILE A 151 -6.66 -3.05 -2.75
CA ILE A 151 -7.84 -3.61 -2.11
C ILE A 151 -9.06 -2.70 -2.36
N ILE A 152 -8.93 -1.40 -2.14
CA ILE A 152 -9.99 -0.43 -2.38
C ILE A 152 -10.43 -0.46 -3.86
N LEU A 153 -9.48 -0.41 -4.79
CA LEU A 153 -9.76 -0.40 -6.22
C LEU A 153 -10.49 -1.68 -6.67
N SER A 154 -10.06 -2.83 -6.20
CA SER A 154 -10.61 -4.13 -6.60
C SER A 154 -11.98 -4.43 -5.97
N THR A 155 -12.28 -3.86 -4.80
CA THR A 155 -13.51 -4.18 -4.05
C THR A 155 -14.60 -3.14 -4.20
N VAL A 156 -14.24 -1.87 -4.30
CA VAL A 156 -15.18 -0.75 -4.21
C VAL A 156 -15.51 -0.15 -5.56
N LEU A 157 -14.51 0.03 -6.41
CA LEU A 157 -14.73 0.64 -7.73
C LEU A 157 -15.81 -0.09 -8.56
N PRO A 158 -15.90 -1.44 -8.56
CA PRO A 158 -16.98 -2.14 -9.26
C PRO A 158 -18.38 -1.86 -8.68
N GLN A 159 -18.48 -1.48 -7.41
CA GLN A 159 -19.76 -1.19 -6.75
C GLN A 159 -20.21 0.24 -6.99
N VAL A 160 -19.27 1.18 -7.03
CA VAL A 160 -19.52 2.61 -7.26
C VAL A 160 -19.84 2.88 -8.73
N SER A 161 -19.19 2.19 -9.67
CA SER A 161 -19.47 2.34 -11.11
C SER A 161 -20.90 1.98 -11.48
N GLY A 162 -21.55 1.07 -10.74
CA GLY A 162 -22.98 0.79 -10.87
C GLY A 162 -23.89 1.97 -10.49
N CYS A 163 -23.42 2.89 -9.61
CA CYS A 163 -24.20 4.08 -9.21
C CYS A 163 -24.11 5.22 -10.22
N PHE A 164 -23.09 5.27 -11.07
CA PHE A 164 -22.91 6.33 -12.08
C PHE A 164 -23.55 6.02 -13.45
N GLY A 165 -24.51 5.07 -13.52
CA GLY A 165 -25.27 4.80 -14.74
C GLY A 165 -24.45 4.16 -15.87
N LEU A 166 -23.23 3.71 -15.62
CA LEU A 166 -22.50 2.85 -16.53
C LEU A 166 -23.12 1.45 -16.47
N THR A 167 -24.15 1.25 -17.27
CA THR A 167 -24.90 -0.01 -17.42
C THR A 167 -24.04 -1.07 -18.08
N LEU A 168 -23.06 -1.60 -17.39
CA LEU A 168 -22.54 -2.91 -17.65
C LEU A 168 -23.47 -3.90 -16.94
N SER A 169 -24.50 -4.38 -17.66
CA SER A 169 -25.33 -5.57 -17.35
C SER A 169 -25.60 -5.91 -15.87
N ALA A 170 -25.65 -4.92 -14.98
CA ALA A 170 -25.85 -5.10 -13.56
C ALA A 170 -27.34 -5.21 -13.20
N ARG A 171 -28.16 -5.83 -14.07
CA ARG A 171 -29.51 -6.26 -13.69
C ARG A 171 -29.53 -7.53 -12.85
N GLN A 172 -28.35 -8.04 -12.48
CA GLN A 172 -28.22 -9.15 -11.56
C GLN A 172 -27.68 -8.67 -10.23
N SER A 173 -28.65 -8.50 -9.34
CA SER A 173 -28.49 -8.51 -7.90
C SER A 173 -27.75 -7.32 -7.25
N ILE A 174 -28.47 -6.25 -7.06
CA ILE A 174 -28.52 -5.56 -5.77
C ILE A 174 -29.05 -6.53 -4.68
N PHE A 175 -28.78 -7.80 -4.79
CA PHE A 175 -29.02 -8.81 -3.76
C PHE A 175 -27.67 -9.15 -3.10
N PHE A 176 -27.41 -8.46 -2.08
CA PHE A 176 -26.71 -8.65 -0.82
C PHE A 176 -26.39 -10.12 -0.47
N SER A 177 -25.43 -10.69 -1.10
CA SER A 177 -24.62 -11.81 -0.64
C SER A 177 -23.52 -11.98 -1.67
N PRO A 178 -22.41 -12.02 -1.37
CA PRO A 178 -21.30 -12.16 -0.49
C PRO A 178 -20.22 -11.12 -0.76
N VAL A 179 -20.54 -9.85 -0.63
CA VAL A 179 -19.55 -8.77 -0.85
C VAL A 179 -18.33 -8.99 0.04
N TRP A 180 -18.56 -9.40 1.29
CA TRP A 180 -17.48 -9.68 2.24
C TRP A 180 -16.57 -10.84 1.80
N ASN A 181 -17.12 -11.95 1.35
CA ASN A 181 -16.34 -13.08 0.87
C ASN A 181 -15.58 -12.73 -0.41
N LYS A 182 -16.18 -11.94 -1.30
CA LYS A 182 -15.51 -11.42 -2.50
C LYS A 182 -14.42 -10.40 -2.16
N MET A 183 -14.65 -9.54 -1.16
CA MET A 183 -13.65 -8.60 -0.68
C MET A 183 -12.44 -9.33 -0.07
N ALA A 184 -12.69 -10.28 0.81
CA ALA A 184 -11.63 -11.07 1.42
C ALA A 184 -10.87 -11.91 0.38
N GLU A 185 -11.56 -12.46 -0.60
CA GLU A 185 -10.94 -13.20 -1.69
C GLU A 185 -10.12 -12.30 -2.61
N SER A 186 -10.66 -11.15 -3.03
CA SER A 186 -9.92 -10.16 -3.84
C SER A 186 -8.73 -9.59 -3.09
N ALA A 187 -8.87 -9.33 -1.78
CA ALA A 187 -7.77 -8.89 -0.94
C ALA A 187 -6.67 -9.95 -0.85
N ARG A 188 -7.02 -11.23 -0.65
CA ARG A 188 -6.07 -12.35 -0.64
C ARG A 188 -5.36 -12.51 -1.97
N GLN A 189 -6.10 -12.45 -3.08
CA GLN A 189 -5.55 -12.53 -4.42
C GLN A 189 -4.63 -11.34 -4.73
N GLY A 190 -5.08 -10.12 -4.43
CA GLY A 190 -4.29 -8.90 -4.58
C GLY A 190 -3.02 -8.93 -3.74
N PHE A 191 -3.11 -9.34 -2.47
CA PHE A 191 -1.95 -9.51 -1.60
C PHE A 191 -0.96 -10.54 -2.14
N GLY A 192 -1.44 -11.71 -2.61
CA GLY A 192 -0.59 -12.75 -3.15
C GLY A 192 0.20 -12.29 -4.37
N VAL A 193 -0.46 -11.60 -5.31
CA VAL A 193 0.21 -11.01 -6.48
C VAL A 193 1.19 -9.92 -6.05
N TYR A 194 0.75 -8.99 -5.20
CA TYR A 194 1.56 -7.88 -4.76
C TYR A 194 2.83 -8.35 -4.02
N ALA A 195 2.69 -9.32 -3.12
CA ALA A 195 3.82 -9.92 -2.42
C ALA A 195 4.78 -10.66 -3.36
N SER A 196 4.24 -11.38 -4.36
CA SER A 196 5.09 -12.09 -5.33
C SER A 196 5.84 -11.16 -6.27
N LEU A 197 5.20 -10.05 -6.70
CA LEU A 197 5.88 -9.01 -7.47
C LEU A 197 6.93 -8.27 -6.62
N THR A 198 6.67 -8.06 -5.31
CA THR A 198 7.66 -7.49 -4.38
C THR A 198 8.86 -8.43 -4.25
N ALA A 199 8.63 -9.73 -4.10
CA ALA A 199 9.70 -10.72 -4.04
C ALA A 199 10.53 -10.77 -5.35
N LEU A 200 9.88 -10.66 -6.49
CA LEU A 200 10.55 -10.58 -7.79
C LEU A 200 11.41 -9.31 -7.90
N SER A 201 10.86 -8.16 -7.54
CA SER A 201 11.60 -6.88 -7.51
C SER A 201 12.78 -6.92 -6.53
N PHE A 202 12.60 -7.52 -5.36
CA PHE A 202 13.68 -7.75 -4.39
C PHE A 202 14.83 -8.56 -5.00
N LEU A 203 14.51 -9.66 -5.70
CA LEU A 203 15.53 -10.47 -6.38
C LEU A 203 16.24 -9.71 -7.51
N LEU A 204 15.51 -8.87 -8.26
CA LEU A 204 16.11 -8.01 -9.28
C LEU A 204 17.10 -7.01 -8.68
N TYR A 205 16.76 -6.37 -7.56
CA TYR A 205 17.66 -5.44 -6.88
C TYR A 205 18.87 -6.14 -6.25
N LEU A 206 18.70 -7.35 -5.70
CA LEU A 206 19.84 -8.16 -5.25
C LEU A 206 20.79 -8.51 -6.42
N ALA A 207 20.23 -8.93 -7.56
CA ALA A 207 21.01 -9.23 -8.74
C ALA A 207 21.71 -8.00 -9.33
N ALA A 208 21.16 -6.80 -9.11
CA ALA A 208 21.78 -5.53 -9.46
C ALA A 208 22.89 -5.09 -8.49
N GLY A 209 23.15 -5.86 -7.41
CA GLY A 209 24.24 -5.65 -6.47
C GLY A 209 23.89 -4.83 -5.23
N LEU A 210 22.60 -4.65 -4.91
CA LEU A 210 22.20 -4.04 -3.64
C LEU A 210 22.37 -5.05 -2.48
N ASP A 211 22.68 -4.52 -1.30
CA ASP A 211 22.59 -5.28 -0.05
C ASP A 211 21.14 -5.68 0.25
N PRO A 212 20.90 -6.75 1.02
CA PRO A 212 19.54 -7.28 1.22
C PRO A 212 18.55 -6.27 1.84
N PHE A 213 19.04 -5.39 2.72
CA PHE A 213 18.17 -4.39 3.34
C PHE A 213 17.72 -3.32 2.32
N SER A 214 18.68 -2.72 1.63
CA SER A 214 18.39 -1.73 0.58
C SER A 214 17.57 -2.34 -0.56
N ALA A 215 17.82 -3.59 -0.93
CA ALA A 215 17.02 -4.30 -1.95
C ALA A 215 15.57 -4.48 -1.49
N LEU A 216 15.33 -4.82 -0.22
CA LEU A 216 14.00 -5.01 0.33
C LEU A 216 13.24 -3.68 0.40
N THR A 217 13.83 -2.66 1.02
CA THR A 217 13.21 -1.33 1.16
C THR A 217 12.91 -0.72 -0.20
N GLN A 218 13.86 -0.81 -1.13
CA GLN A 218 13.68 -0.31 -2.49
C GLN A 218 12.60 -1.07 -3.26
N ALA A 219 12.52 -2.41 -3.14
CA ALA A 219 11.47 -3.20 -3.77
C ALA A 219 10.08 -2.82 -3.25
N MET A 220 9.93 -2.61 -1.93
CA MET A 220 8.66 -2.20 -1.33
C MET A 220 8.19 -0.84 -1.85
N VAL A 221 9.08 0.14 -1.89
CA VAL A 221 8.76 1.52 -2.32
C VAL A 221 8.53 1.60 -3.82
N THR A 222 9.35 0.94 -4.64
CA THR A 222 9.19 0.94 -6.10
C THR A 222 7.87 0.27 -6.50
N LEU A 223 7.54 -0.86 -5.88
CA LEU A 223 6.33 -1.61 -6.24
C LEU A 223 5.04 -0.94 -5.75
N SER A 224 5.12 -0.12 -4.71
CA SER A 224 4.01 0.76 -4.31
C SER A 224 3.84 1.98 -5.23
N SER A 225 4.66 2.12 -6.27
CA SER A 225 4.70 3.27 -7.18
C SER A 225 5.11 4.60 -6.52
N SER A 226 5.75 4.55 -5.35
CA SER A 226 6.25 5.72 -4.64
C SER A 226 7.62 6.21 -5.15
N GLY A 227 8.30 5.41 -5.97
CA GLY A 227 9.57 5.78 -6.58
C GLY A 227 10.79 5.14 -5.91
N SER A 228 11.57 5.91 -5.17
CA SER A 228 12.78 5.46 -4.46
C SER A 228 12.64 5.61 -2.95
N ALA A 229 13.24 4.69 -2.20
CA ALA A 229 13.29 4.76 -0.74
C ALA A 229 14.04 6.01 -0.24
N GLU A 230 15.02 6.47 -1.02
CA GLU A 230 15.78 7.69 -0.77
C GLU A 230 15.75 8.59 -2.01
N PRO A 231 15.51 9.90 -1.88
CA PRO A 231 15.53 10.82 -3.01
C PRO A 231 16.91 10.81 -3.70
N GLY A 232 16.91 10.70 -5.02
CA GLY A 232 18.15 10.68 -5.81
C GLY A 232 18.98 9.38 -5.73
N TYR A 233 18.49 8.35 -5.09
CA TYR A 233 19.18 7.07 -4.85
C TYR A 233 19.80 6.46 -6.12
N PHE A 234 19.05 6.44 -7.21
CA PHE A 234 19.52 5.90 -8.50
C PHE A 234 20.56 6.78 -9.17
N LEU A 235 20.38 8.10 -9.11
CA LEU A 235 21.30 9.08 -9.69
C LEU A 235 22.66 9.09 -8.99
N ALA A 236 22.68 8.87 -7.68
CA ALA A 236 23.91 8.87 -6.89
C ALA A 236 24.81 7.65 -7.16
N ARG A 237 24.25 6.54 -7.64
CA ARG A 237 24.99 5.27 -7.82
C ARG A 237 25.48 5.00 -9.23
N ASP A 238 25.01 5.74 -10.25
CA ASP A 238 25.43 5.65 -11.67
C ASP A 238 25.64 4.20 -12.15
N SER A 239 24.64 3.34 -11.90
CA SER A 239 24.73 1.90 -12.13
C SER A 239 23.64 1.41 -13.08
N ILE A 240 24.03 1.06 -14.31
CA ILE A 240 23.13 0.55 -15.37
C ILE A 240 22.31 -0.67 -14.87
N PRO A 241 22.88 -1.69 -14.18
CA PRO A 241 22.09 -2.81 -13.68
C PRO A 241 21.00 -2.37 -12.70
N LEU A 242 21.31 -1.37 -11.85
CA LEU A 242 20.36 -0.85 -10.86
C LEU A 242 19.22 -0.07 -11.53
N GLU A 243 19.53 0.75 -12.53
CA GLU A 243 18.52 1.50 -13.30
C GLU A 243 17.60 0.54 -14.08
N LEU A 244 18.15 -0.51 -14.67
CA LEU A 244 17.36 -1.55 -15.34
C LEU A 244 16.46 -2.30 -14.36
N ALA A 245 16.96 -2.69 -13.19
CA ALA A 245 16.17 -3.34 -12.14
C ALA A 245 15.03 -2.44 -11.68
N ALA A 246 15.30 -1.12 -11.49
CA ALA A 246 14.30 -0.13 -11.14
C ALA A 246 13.24 0.03 -12.24
N GLY A 247 13.66 0.19 -13.48
CA GLY A 247 12.75 0.31 -14.63
C GLY A 247 11.82 -0.89 -14.78
N ILE A 248 12.37 -2.11 -14.66
CA ILE A 248 11.57 -3.34 -14.70
C ILE A 248 10.59 -3.39 -13.51
N SER A 249 11.05 -3.06 -12.30
CA SER A 249 10.20 -3.06 -11.10
C SER A 249 9.09 -2.03 -11.21
N MET A 250 9.35 -0.84 -11.77
CA MET A 250 8.32 0.18 -12.04
C MET A 250 7.30 -0.31 -13.07
N LEU A 251 7.74 -1.01 -14.12
CA LEU A 251 6.81 -1.63 -15.08
C LEU A 251 5.94 -2.70 -14.43
N LEU A 252 6.50 -3.51 -13.54
CA LEU A 252 5.76 -4.52 -12.79
C LEU A 252 4.73 -3.91 -11.86
N SER A 253 5.01 -2.75 -11.24
CA SER A 253 4.09 -2.06 -10.34
C SER A 253 2.83 -1.56 -11.05
N GLY A 254 2.91 -1.22 -12.34
CA GLY A 254 1.79 -0.76 -13.16
C GLY A 254 0.89 -1.88 -13.70
N LEU A 255 1.20 -3.15 -13.45
CA LEU A 255 0.38 -4.26 -13.91
C LEU A 255 -0.91 -4.38 -13.10
N ASN A 256 -2.01 -4.70 -13.79
CA ASN A 256 -3.27 -4.98 -13.12
C ASN A 256 -3.18 -6.28 -12.27
N PRO A 257 -3.32 -6.21 -10.94
CA PRO A 257 -3.17 -7.38 -10.07
C PRO A 257 -4.16 -8.51 -10.37
N LEU A 258 -5.37 -8.17 -10.80
CA LEU A 258 -6.38 -9.16 -11.16
C LEU A 258 -6.02 -9.92 -12.44
N LEU A 259 -5.40 -9.24 -13.39
CA LEU A 259 -4.90 -9.87 -14.60
C LEU A 259 -3.72 -10.79 -14.29
N CYS A 260 -2.80 -10.35 -13.46
CA CYS A 260 -1.68 -11.15 -12.98
C CYS A 260 -2.16 -12.41 -12.24
N TRP A 261 -3.19 -12.28 -11.37
CA TRP A 261 -3.78 -13.42 -10.69
C TRP A 261 -4.38 -14.45 -11.67
N LYS A 262 -5.16 -13.98 -12.66
CA LYS A 262 -5.73 -14.88 -13.70
C LYS A 262 -4.67 -15.60 -14.51
N ALA A 263 -3.57 -14.92 -14.83
CA ALA A 263 -2.46 -15.52 -15.55
C ALA A 263 -1.73 -16.57 -14.70
N TRP A 264 -1.56 -16.30 -13.41
CA TRP A 264 -0.99 -17.21 -12.43
C TRP A 264 -1.85 -18.47 -12.23
N ASP A 265 -3.12 -18.30 -11.96
CA ASP A 265 -4.07 -19.39 -11.70
C ASP A 265 -4.18 -20.35 -12.91
N ARG A 266 -4.11 -19.81 -14.13
CA ARG A 266 -4.17 -20.59 -15.38
C ARG A 266 -2.81 -20.98 -15.93
N LEU A 267 -1.71 -20.62 -15.26
CA LEU A 267 -0.32 -20.82 -15.75
C LEU A 267 -0.13 -20.41 -17.22
N SER A 268 -0.81 -19.36 -17.66
CA SER A 268 -0.88 -18.93 -19.05
C SER A 268 -0.54 -17.46 -19.22
N PHE A 269 0.73 -17.16 -19.45
CA PHE A 269 1.19 -15.81 -19.81
C PHE A 269 0.57 -15.30 -21.14
N ARG A 270 0.08 -16.20 -21.99
CA ARG A 270 -0.58 -15.84 -23.24
C ARG A 270 -1.87 -15.05 -23.02
N LEU A 271 -2.55 -15.25 -21.88
CA LEU A 271 -3.72 -14.48 -21.48
C LEU A 271 -3.34 -13.01 -21.19
N MET A 272 -2.21 -12.78 -20.52
CA MET A 272 -1.69 -11.44 -20.26
C MET A 272 -1.36 -10.70 -21.55
N LEU A 273 -0.61 -11.34 -22.46
CA LEU A 273 -0.18 -10.71 -23.71
C LEU A 273 -1.32 -10.36 -24.67
N ARG A 274 -2.48 -11.02 -24.54
CA ARG A 274 -3.68 -10.78 -25.37
C ARG A 274 -4.64 -9.78 -24.74
N ASP A 275 -4.39 -9.36 -23.51
CA ASP A 275 -5.23 -8.41 -22.83
C ASP A 275 -5.02 -6.99 -23.40
N THR A 276 -6.12 -6.33 -23.72
CA THR A 276 -6.11 -4.99 -24.33
C THR A 276 -5.56 -3.92 -23.38
N GLU A 277 -5.75 -4.10 -22.08
CA GLU A 277 -5.24 -3.20 -21.06
C GLU A 277 -3.71 -3.26 -21.02
N LEU A 278 -3.11 -4.46 -21.01
CA LEU A 278 -1.67 -4.61 -21.05
C LEU A 278 -1.06 -4.11 -22.36
N GLN A 279 -1.72 -4.34 -23.49
CA GLN A 279 -1.26 -3.84 -24.79
C GLN A 279 -1.28 -2.32 -24.86
N ALA A 280 -2.34 -1.69 -24.32
CA ALA A 280 -2.44 -0.24 -24.23
C ALA A 280 -1.37 0.35 -23.28
N TYR A 281 -1.14 -0.29 -22.13
CA TYR A 281 -0.10 0.10 -21.18
C TYR A 281 1.29 0.03 -21.81
N ALA A 282 1.63 -1.09 -22.45
CA ALA A 282 2.91 -1.27 -23.13
C ALA A 282 3.09 -0.28 -24.29
N GLY A 283 2.03 -0.04 -25.08
CA GLY A 283 2.04 0.94 -26.16
C GLY A 283 2.29 2.36 -25.65
N LEU A 284 1.63 2.76 -24.59
CA LEU A 284 1.78 4.09 -23.98
C LEU A 284 3.19 4.28 -23.42
N PHE A 285 3.74 3.25 -22.76
CA PHE A 285 5.11 3.28 -22.26
C PHE A 285 6.14 3.41 -23.38
N LEU A 286 6.00 2.63 -24.46
CA LEU A 286 6.93 2.70 -25.61
C LEU A 286 6.86 4.04 -26.32
N VAL A 287 5.67 4.61 -26.52
CA VAL A 287 5.49 5.91 -27.17
C VAL A 287 6.08 7.03 -26.31
N SER A 288 5.77 7.05 -25.00
CA SER A 288 6.32 8.07 -24.10
C SER A 288 7.84 7.96 -23.97
N GLY A 289 8.38 6.75 -23.85
CA GLY A 289 9.82 6.50 -23.82
C GLY A 289 10.52 6.94 -25.10
N ALA A 290 9.94 6.66 -26.27
CA ALA A 290 10.47 7.10 -27.55
C ALA A 290 10.47 8.65 -27.68
N LEU A 291 9.41 9.32 -27.21
CA LEU A 291 9.34 10.79 -27.24
C LEU A 291 10.40 11.43 -26.31
N VAL A 292 10.60 10.87 -25.13
CA VAL A 292 11.65 11.35 -24.20
C VAL A 292 13.03 11.12 -24.81
N ALA A 293 13.31 9.93 -25.32
CA ALA A 293 14.59 9.61 -25.97
C ALA A 293 14.86 10.53 -27.18
N TRP A 294 13.84 10.77 -28.00
CA TRP A 294 13.92 11.72 -29.13
C TRP A 294 14.27 13.13 -28.69
N ASN A 295 13.67 13.60 -27.58
CA ASN A 295 13.95 14.93 -27.07
C ASN A 295 15.39 15.04 -26.54
N LEU A 296 15.84 14.02 -25.76
CA LEU A 296 17.21 13.96 -25.23
C LEU A 296 18.29 13.87 -26.33
N CYS A 297 18.03 13.20 -27.45
CA CYS A 297 18.97 13.13 -28.56
C CYS A 297 19.04 14.43 -29.39
N ARG A 298 18.12 15.39 -29.16
CA ARG A 298 18.10 16.67 -29.86
C ARG A 298 18.76 17.82 -29.07
N THR A 299 18.93 17.62 -27.76
CA THR A 299 19.66 18.57 -26.89
C THR A 299 21.11 18.15 -26.75
#